data_0fdfaba70a1971eff4817e17bf20b2ae
#
_entry.id   0fdfaba70a1971eff4817e17bf20b2ae
#
_cell.length_a   1.000
_cell.length_b   1.000
_cell.length_c   1.000
_cell.angle_alpha   90.00
_cell.angle_beta   90.00
_cell.angle_gamma   90.00
#
_symmetry.space_group_name_H-M   'P 1'
#
loop_
_entity.id
_entity.type
_entity.pdbx_description
1 polymer ?
#
loop_
_entity_poly.entity_id
_entity_poly.type
_entity_poly.pdbx_seq_one_letter_code
_entity_poly.pdbx_strand_id
1 'polypeptide(L)'
;MNELKSLNKRTAPKSTMPERIIQFGEGNFLRAFVDWIVFNMNQKTDFNASVVVVQPIEHGMVDWLNGQDCLYHLNLQGKENGQPVNTLTRIDAISRALNPYTQHQAFMALAEQPEMRFIISNTTEAGIAFDETCKFADKPASSYPGKLVQLLFHRYQYFHGAPDKGMIIMPCELIFLNGHRLKECIYQYIELWKDDLGSDYKGFKDWFTDNCFVCATLVDRIVPGFPRENISEIQQQICYKDNLVVKAETFHLWVIEKAENMTVEQLQEEFPAHKAGLHVLITDNEKPYHARKVTLLNGPHTVLSPVAYLSGIDIVRDACQHPVIGKYIHKVQFEELMQTLDLPQDELQQFASDVLERFENPFVDHQVTSIMLNSFPKYETRDLPGLKIYLERKGTLPQGLVFGLAAIITYYKGGNREDGTAIVPNDDPKIMDKLTELWNTADTRKVAEGVLALKEVWHENLNKTVPGLTEMLKKHLDLIQAKGMLEAVKEII
;
A
#
# COMPACT_ATOMS: atom_id res chain seq x y z
N MET A 1 2.24 16.60 38.27
CA MET A 1 2.84 16.36 36.96
C MET A 1 3.07 17.71 36.32
N ASN A 2 4.28 18.00 35.84
CA ASN A 2 4.52 19.24 35.11
C ASN A 2 3.69 19.25 33.82
N GLU A 3 3.06 20.38 33.52
CA GLU A 3 2.29 20.56 32.29
C GLU A 3 3.22 20.41 31.08
N LEU A 4 2.85 19.53 30.14
CA LEU A 4 3.65 19.28 28.94
C LEU A 4 3.63 20.51 28.04
N LYS A 5 4.79 20.89 27.51
CA LYS A 5 4.91 21.99 26.54
C LYS A 5 4.31 21.57 25.22
N SER A 6 3.57 22.49 24.57
CA SER A 6 3.12 22.25 23.17
C SER A 6 4.33 22.14 22.24
N LEU A 7 4.30 21.15 21.34
CA LEU A 7 5.35 20.98 20.33
C LEU A 7 5.22 22.05 19.25
N ASN A 8 6.25 22.88 19.09
CA ASN A 8 6.38 23.89 18.04
C ASN A 8 7.83 24.38 17.97
N LYS A 9 8.18 25.22 17.00
CA LYS A 9 9.55 25.75 16.80
C LYS A 9 10.09 26.59 17.94
N ARG A 10 9.25 27.07 18.87
CA ARG A 10 9.69 27.80 20.08
C ARG A 10 10.13 26.85 21.19
N THR A 11 9.62 25.63 21.18
CA THR A 11 9.87 24.62 22.21
C THR A 11 10.80 23.51 21.77
N ALA A 12 10.93 23.30 20.45
CA ALA A 12 11.79 22.30 19.85
C ALA A 12 12.49 22.84 18.58
N PRO A 13 13.75 22.44 18.30
CA PRO A 13 14.45 22.87 17.09
C PRO A 13 13.70 22.38 15.84
N LYS A 14 13.70 23.19 14.79
CA LYS A 14 13.23 22.87 13.44
C LYS A 14 14.28 23.24 12.43
N SER A 15 14.61 22.30 11.54
CA SER A 15 15.54 22.53 10.44
C SER A 15 14.94 23.48 9.41
N THR A 16 15.78 24.29 8.78
CA THR A 16 15.39 25.16 7.66
C THR A 16 16.13 24.69 6.41
N MET A 17 15.39 24.15 5.46
CA MET A 17 15.90 23.64 4.20
C MET A 17 15.10 24.23 3.03
N PRO A 18 15.67 24.29 1.82
CA PRO A 18 14.97 24.75 0.63
C PRO A 18 13.67 23.94 0.39
N GLU A 19 12.61 24.61 0.00
CA GLU A 19 11.37 23.96 -0.42
C GLU A 19 11.55 23.38 -1.82
N ARG A 20 11.66 22.05 -1.92
CA ARG A 20 11.87 21.34 -3.18
C ARG A 20 10.76 20.35 -3.53
N ILE A 21 9.87 20.07 -2.58
CA ILE A 21 8.83 19.06 -2.71
C ILE A 21 7.46 19.68 -2.45
N ILE A 22 6.53 19.53 -3.39
CA ILE A 22 5.09 19.79 -3.20
C ILE A 22 4.42 18.46 -2.93
N GLN A 23 3.75 18.34 -1.78
CA GLN A 23 3.10 17.11 -1.36
C GLN A 23 1.58 17.29 -1.28
N PHE A 24 0.82 16.64 -2.18
CA PHE A 24 -0.64 16.61 -2.10
C PHE A 24 -1.09 15.48 -1.17
N GLY A 25 -1.50 15.88 0.02
CA GLY A 25 -1.94 15.00 1.10
C GLY A 25 -1.20 15.28 2.40
N GLU A 26 -1.94 15.39 3.48
CA GLU A 26 -1.49 15.70 4.84
C GLU A 26 -1.69 14.53 5.81
N GLY A 27 -2.17 13.39 5.29
CA GLY A 27 -2.58 12.24 6.06
C GLY A 27 -1.44 11.51 6.78
N ASN A 28 -1.84 10.55 7.63
CA ASN A 28 -0.89 9.76 8.43
C ASN A 28 0.12 9.00 7.55
N PHE A 29 -0.32 8.50 6.38
CA PHE A 29 0.54 7.70 5.52
C PHE A 29 1.73 8.52 5.01
N LEU A 30 1.51 9.66 4.35
CA LEU A 30 2.61 10.47 3.83
C LEU A 30 3.54 10.97 4.92
N ARG A 31 3.00 11.36 6.08
CA ARG A 31 3.80 11.80 7.24
C ARG A 31 4.69 10.67 7.79
N ALA A 32 4.19 9.45 7.81
CA ALA A 32 4.94 8.28 8.28
C ALA A 32 5.79 7.62 7.18
N PHE A 33 5.68 8.02 5.94
CA PHE A 33 6.36 7.41 4.80
C PHE A 33 7.24 8.41 4.07
N VAL A 34 6.68 9.31 3.27
CA VAL A 34 7.43 10.27 2.46
C VAL A 34 8.20 11.27 3.31
N ASP A 35 7.53 11.92 4.27
CA ASP A 35 8.18 12.94 5.11
C ASP A 35 9.28 12.33 5.98
N TRP A 36 9.09 11.08 6.45
CA TRP A 36 10.11 10.32 7.15
C TRP A 36 11.28 9.93 6.24
N ILE A 37 11.03 9.55 4.97
CA ILE A 37 12.08 9.26 3.98
C ILE A 37 12.90 10.53 3.70
N VAL A 38 12.23 11.66 3.46
CA VAL A 38 12.89 12.96 3.26
C VAL A 38 13.73 13.36 4.48
N PHE A 39 13.19 13.20 5.69
CA PHE A 39 13.93 13.41 6.93
C PHE A 39 15.22 12.58 6.98
N ASN A 40 15.14 11.29 6.69
CA ASN A 40 16.31 10.41 6.70
C ASN A 40 17.32 10.74 5.59
N MET A 41 16.86 11.09 4.39
CA MET A 41 17.76 11.56 3.31
C MET A 41 18.51 12.82 3.73
N ASN A 42 17.83 13.78 4.34
CA ASN A 42 18.46 15.01 4.84
C ASN A 42 19.50 14.75 5.94
N GLN A 43 19.34 13.68 6.74
CA GLN A 43 20.30 13.32 7.79
C GLN A 43 21.52 12.55 7.26
N LYS A 44 21.37 11.84 6.14
CA LYS A 44 22.37 10.85 5.68
C LYS A 44 22.95 11.14 4.31
N THR A 45 22.40 12.12 3.60
CA THR A 45 22.83 12.54 2.25
C THR A 45 22.79 14.05 2.12
N ASP A 46 23.28 14.58 0.99
CA ASP A 46 23.22 16.01 0.65
C ASP A 46 21.90 16.40 -0.04
N PHE A 47 20.80 15.69 0.23
CA PHE A 47 19.51 15.94 -0.42
C PHE A 47 18.97 17.35 -0.17
N ASN A 48 19.08 17.83 1.07
CA ASN A 48 18.81 19.20 1.48
C ASN A 48 17.46 19.74 0.94
N ALA A 49 16.36 19.12 1.32
CA ALA A 49 15.03 19.45 0.85
C ALA A 49 14.00 19.50 1.99
N SER A 50 13.04 20.40 1.89
CA SER A 50 11.85 20.40 2.70
C SER A 50 10.58 20.25 1.85
N VAL A 51 9.50 19.85 2.52
CA VAL A 51 8.21 19.55 1.93
C VAL A 51 7.23 20.68 2.22
N VAL A 52 6.53 21.15 1.18
CA VAL A 52 5.33 21.97 1.33
C VAL A 52 4.12 21.06 1.15
N VAL A 53 3.36 20.88 2.20
CA VAL A 53 2.13 20.07 2.17
C VAL A 53 0.99 20.91 1.59
N VAL A 54 0.26 20.34 0.64
CA VAL A 54 -0.94 20.92 0.02
C VAL A 54 -2.13 20.00 0.30
N GLN A 55 -3.13 20.55 0.97
CA GLN A 55 -4.37 19.84 1.27
C GLN A 55 -5.17 19.60 -0.02
N PRO A 56 -5.50 18.34 -0.38
CA PRO A 56 -6.12 18.06 -1.68
C PRO A 56 -7.62 18.38 -1.74
N ILE A 57 -8.30 18.44 -0.59
CA ILE A 57 -9.74 18.71 -0.44
C ILE A 57 -9.99 19.90 0.48
N GLU A 58 -11.20 20.42 0.53
CA GLU A 58 -11.55 21.64 1.27
C GLU A 58 -11.30 21.50 2.79
N HIS A 59 -11.60 20.33 3.35
CA HIS A 59 -11.44 20.05 4.78
C HIS A 59 -10.31 19.05 5.02
N GLY A 60 -9.39 19.37 5.94
CA GLY A 60 -8.25 18.52 6.25
C GLY A 60 -7.48 18.98 7.49
N MET A 61 -6.17 18.73 7.51
CA MET A 61 -5.34 18.87 8.71
C MET A 61 -4.36 20.04 8.65
N VAL A 62 -4.42 20.91 7.66
CA VAL A 62 -3.43 22.00 7.46
C VAL A 62 -3.32 22.92 8.69
N ASP A 63 -4.45 23.29 9.32
CA ASP A 63 -4.44 24.13 10.51
C ASP A 63 -3.77 23.44 11.71
N TRP A 64 -3.96 22.13 11.86
CA TRP A 64 -3.31 21.33 12.90
C TRP A 64 -1.80 21.24 12.65
N LEU A 65 -1.38 21.02 11.41
CA LEU A 65 0.04 20.99 11.03
C LEU A 65 0.70 22.33 11.32
N ASN A 66 0.13 23.42 10.83
CA ASN A 66 0.67 24.77 11.05
C ASN A 66 0.64 25.18 12.52
N GLY A 67 -0.35 24.71 13.29
CA GLY A 67 -0.46 24.95 14.74
C GLY A 67 0.72 24.38 15.55
N GLN A 68 1.42 23.36 15.02
CA GLN A 68 2.64 22.78 15.57
C GLN A 68 3.91 23.13 14.74
N ASP A 69 3.87 24.16 13.90
CA ASP A 69 4.95 24.48 12.95
C ASP A 69 5.35 23.25 12.12
N CYS A 70 4.40 22.35 11.80
CA CYS A 70 4.59 21.09 11.09
C CYS A 70 5.57 20.09 11.73
N LEU A 71 5.88 20.25 13.00
CA LEU A 71 6.65 19.29 13.79
C LEU A 71 5.72 18.18 14.32
N TYR A 72 6.18 16.95 14.31
CA TYR A 72 5.46 15.82 14.92
C TYR A 72 6.42 14.68 15.25
N HIS A 73 5.97 13.75 16.07
CA HIS A 73 6.71 12.52 16.35
C HIS A 73 6.14 11.34 15.58
N LEU A 74 7.03 10.58 14.98
CA LEU A 74 6.75 9.28 14.40
C LEU A 74 7.18 8.20 15.37
N ASN A 75 6.22 7.34 15.74
CA ASN A 75 6.46 6.14 16.53
C ASN A 75 6.52 4.92 15.61
N LEU A 76 7.73 4.42 15.39
CA LEU A 76 7.95 3.19 14.64
C LEU A 76 7.95 1.98 15.57
N GLN A 77 7.07 1.03 15.30
CA GLN A 77 6.91 -0.18 16.09
C GLN A 77 6.93 -1.41 15.20
N GLY A 78 7.75 -2.40 15.51
CA GLY A 78 7.87 -3.60 14.70
C GLY A 78 8.87 -4.58 15.25
N LYS A 79 9.34 -5.44 14.35
CA LYS A 79 10.41 -6.41 14.60
C LYS A 79 11.48 -6.18 13.54
N GLU A 80 12.72 -6.14 13.94
CA GLU A 80 13.88 -6.04 13.05
C GLU A 80 14.95 -7.03 13.50
N ASN A 81 15.38 -7.91 12.59
CA ASN A 81 16.32 -8.98 12.90
C ASN A 81 15.88 -9.83 14.11
N GLY A 82 14.60 -10.13 14.19
CA GLY A 82 14.03 -10.94 15.27
C GLY A 82 13.81 -10.21 16.60
N GLN A 83 14.19 -8.93 16.74
CA GLN A 83 14.07 -8.16 17.99
C GLN A 83 12.94 -7.10 17.89
N PRO A 84 12.12 -6.93 18.95
CA PRO A 84 11.14 -5.86 19.00
C PRO A 84 11.82 -4.48 18.94
N VAL A 85 11.31 -3.60 18.10
CA VAL A 85 11.75 -2.21 17.95
C VAL A 85 10.59 -1.28 18.23
N ASN A 86 10.82 -0.28 19.09
CA ASN A 86 9.88 0.79 19.37
C ASN A 86 10.66 2.10 19.51
N THR A 87 10.62 2.93 18.46
CA THR A 87 11.36 4.19 18.41
C THR A 87 10.43 5.38 18.23
N LEU A 88 10.80 6.51 18.84
CA LEU A 88 10.12 7.79 18.69
C LEU A 88 11.10 8.78 18.09
N THR A 89 10.78 9.26 16.90
CA THR A 89 11.60 10.22 16.15
C THR A 89 10.79 11.48 15.87
N ARG A 90 11.35 12.66 16.19
CA ARG A 90 10.75 13.92 15.80
C ARG A 90 11.08 14.21 14.35
N ILE A 91 10.04 14.41 13.54
CA ILE A 91 10.13 14.74 12.11
C ILE A 91 9.95 16.24 11.91
N ASP A 92 10.81 16.83 11.12
CA ASP A 92 10.84 18.26 10.80
C ASP A 92 11.03 18.55 9.29
N ALA A 93 10.76 17.56 8.45
CA ALA A 93 10.91 17.65 7.00
C ALA A 93 9.89 18.60 6.33
N ILE A 94 8.73 18.85 6.98
CA ILE A 94 7.69 19.72 6.41
C ILE A 94 7.99 21.18 6.81
N SER A 95 8.16 22.07 5.80
CA SER A 95 8.34 23.50 6.03
C SER A 95 7.06 24.18 6.50
N ARG A 96 5.99 23.98 5.77
CA ARG A 96 4.65 24.55 5.99
C ARG A 96 3.58 23.72 5.29
N ALA A 97 2.31 23.99 5.61
CA ALA A 97 1.16 23.38 4.98
C ALA A 97 0.20 24.45 4.45
N LEU A 98 -0.42 24.21 3.28
CA LEU A 98 -1.30 25.12 2.58
C LEU A 98 -2.67 24.47 2.29
N ASN A 99 -3.73 25.23 2.51
CA ASN A 99 -5.06 24.90 2.01
C ASN A 99 -5.34 25.72 0.74
N PRO A 100 -5.34 25.12 -0.45
CA PRO A 100 -5.52 25.86 -1.72
C PRO A 100 -6.89 26.52 -1.86
N TYR A 101 -7.90 26.08 -1.10
CA TYR A 101 -9.24 26.68 -1.12
C TYR A 101 -9.30 28.03 -0.41
N THR A 102 -8.47 28.24 0.60
CA THR A 102 -8.38 29.51 1.35
C THR A 102 -7.11 30.30 1.03
N GLN A 103 -6.10 29.66 0.47
CA GLN A 103 -4.75 30.21 0.20
C GLN A 103 -4.34 29.98 -1.26
N HIS A 104 -5.26 30.13 -2.21
CA HIS A 104 -5.03 29.82 -3.62
C HIS A 104 -3.82 30.53 -4.20
N GLN A 105 -3.63 31.83 -3.89
CA GLN A 105 -2.45 32.57 -4.38
C GLN A 105 -1.13 31.98 -3.86
N ALA A 106 -1.08 31.60 -2.59
CA ALA A 106 0.11 30.98 -1.99
C ALA A 106 0.38 29.58 -2.58
N PHE A 107 -0.68 28.84 -2.92
CA PHE A 107 -0.59 27.57 -3.62
C PHE A 107 0.00 27.74 -5.02
N MET A 108 -0.52 28.67 -5.81
CA MET A 108 -0.02 28.91 -7.16
C MET A 108 1.41 29.46 -7.17
N ALA A 109 1.81 30.26 -6.15
CA ALA A 109 3.19 30.76 -5.99
C ALA A 109 4.22 29.64 -5.77
N LEU A 110 3.82 28.41 -5.43
CA LEU A 110 4.74 27.26 -5.41
C LEU A 110 5.30 26.95 -6.80
N ALA A 111 4.52 27.18 -7.84
CA ALA A 111 4.95 27.00 -9.23
C ALA A 111 6.06 28.00 -9.66
N GLU A 112 6.18 29.13 -8.97
CA GLU A 112 7.16 30.19 -9.26
C GLU A 112 8.52 29.95 -8.57
N GLN A 113 8.60 28.96 -7.67
CA GLN A 113 9.84 28.67 -6.93
C GLN A 113 10.80 27.86 -7.81
N PRO A 114 12.00 28.37 -8.08
CA PRO A 114 12.95 27.71 -8.97
C PRO A 114 13.50 26.38 -8.43
N GLU A 115 13.55 26.24 -7.09
CA GLU A 115 14.04 25.05 -6.40
C GLU A 115 13.01 23.90 -6.33
N MET A 116 11.72 24.17 -6.57
CA MET A 116 10.69 23.15 -6.60
C MET A 116 10.98 22.15 -7.73
N ARG A 117 11.09 20.87 -7.34
CA ARG A 117 11.49 19.81 -8.26
C ARG A 117 10.57 18.60 -8.22
N PHE A 118 9.98 18.31 -7.07
CA PHE A 118 9.19 17.08 -6.87
C PHE A 118 7.72 17.41 -6.57
N ILE A 119 6.84 16.58 -7.10
CA ILE A 119 5.42 16.53 -6.71
C ILE A 119 5.12 15.11 -6.27
N ILE A 120 4.65 14.96 -5.03
CA ILE A 120 4.31 13.65 -4.45
C ILE A 120 2.86 13.71 -4.00
N SER A 121 2.11 12.64 -4.15
CA SER A 121 0.69 12.61 -3.78
C SER A 121 0.26 11.31 -3.11
N ASN A 122 -0.74 11.42 -2.26
CA ASN A 122 -1.57 10.31 -1.81
C ASN A 122 -2.96 10.86 -1.47
N THR A 123 -3.80 10.95 -2.50
CA THR A 123 -5.13 11.56 -2.47
C THR A 123 -6.26 10.54 -2.43
N THR A 124 -5.92 9.29 -2.07
CA THR A 124 -6.73 8.05 -2.17
C THR A 124 -6.88 7.54 -3.62
N GLU A 125 -7.37 6.31 -3.75
CA GLU A 125 -7.59 5.69 -5.08
C GLU A 125 -8.60 6.49 -5.93
N ALA A 126 -9.57 7.14 -5.28
CA ALA A 126 -10.56 7.99 -5.95
C ALA A 126 -9.98 9.36 -6.38
N GLY A 127 -8.83 9.76 -5.86
CA GLY A 127 -8.24 11.08 -6.13
C GLY A 127 -7.62 11.20 -7.53
N ILE A 128 -7.11 10.10 -8.11
CA ILE A 128 -6.58 10.08 -9.49
C ILE A 128 -7.72 9.74 -10.45
N ALA A 129 -8.60 10.69 -10.71
CA ALA A 129 -9.72 10.56 -11.62
C ALA A 129 -9.87 11.80 -12.49
N PHE A 130 -10.33 11.59 -13.73
CA PHE A 130 -10.72 12.65 -14.63
C PHE A 130 -12.20 13.00 -14.40
N ASP A 131 -12.48 14.29 -14.27
CA ASP A 131 -13.83 14.85 -14.14
C ASP A 131 -14.01 15.92 -15.23
N GLU A 132 -14.82 15.63 -16.23
CA GLU A 132 -15.11 16.54 -17.34
C GLU A 132 -15.81 17.84 -16.94
N THR A 133 -16.41 17.87 -15.74
CA THR A 133 -17.07 19.06 -15.20
C THR A 133 -16.13 20.03 -14.49
N CYS A 134 -14.88 19.61 -14.24
CA CYS A 134 -13.85 20.41 -13.59
C CYS A 134 -13.42 21.58 -14.50
N LYS A 135 -13.43 22.79 -13.97
CA LYS A 135 -13.17 24.01 -14.74
C LYS A 135 -11.78 24.56 -14.48
N PHE A 136 -11.12 25.02 -15.54
CA PHE A 136 -9.81 25.67 -15.43
C PHE A 136 -9.86 26.96 -14.59
N ALA A 137 -10.97 27.69 -14.64
CA ALA A 137 -11.13 28.96 -13.93
C ALA A 137 -11.39 28.81 -12.41
N ASP A 138 -11.68 27.60 -11.92
CA ASP A 138 -11.93 27.35 -10.50
C ASP A 138 -10.67 27.59 -9.65
N LYS A 139 -10.83 28.02 -8.43
CA LYS A 139 -9.73 28.42 -7.53
C LYS A 139 -9.83 27.74 -6.16
N PRO A 140 -9.26 26.53 -6.03
CA PRO A 140 -8.57 25.71 -7.03
C PRO A 140 -9.53 24.88 -7.89
N ALA A 141 -9.02 24.23 -8.93
CA ALA A 141 -9.73 23.18 -9.65
C ALA A 141 -10.29 22.10 -8.69
N SER A 142 -11.47 21.54 -8.99
CA SER A 142 -12.15 20.61 -8.06
C SER A 142 -11.38 19.31 -7.84
N SER A 143 -10.77 18.74 -8.88
CA SER A 143 -10.01 17.48 -8.80
C SER A 143 -8.53 17.69 -8.48
N TYR A 144 -7.86 16.65 -7.96
CA TYR A 144 -6.41 16.68 -7.76
C TYR A 144 -5.64 16.80 -9.08
N PRO A 145 -5.89 15.97 -10.12
CA PRO A 145 -5.18 16.13 -11.38
C PRO A 145 -5.42 17.49 -12.05
N GLY A 146 -6.61 18.06 -11.87
CA GLY A 146 -6.91 19.42 -12.33
C GLY A 146 -6.06 20.49 -11.62
N LYS A 147 -5.97 20.44 -10.29
CA LYS A 147 -5.06 21.31 -9.50
C LYS A 147 -3.61 21.20 -9.99
N LEU A 148 -3.20 19.97 -10.27
CA LEU A 148 -1.85 19.69 -10.76
C LEU A 148 -1.61 20.33 -12.13
N VAL A 149 -2.54 20.23 -13.06
CA VAL A 149 -2.43 20.87 -14.39
C VAL A 149 -2.42 22.39 -14.28
N GLN A 150 -3.26 23.01 -13.43
CA GLN A 150 -3.20 24.45 -13.17
C GLN A 150 -1.80 24.87 -12.67
N LEU A 151 -1.23 24.14 -11.71
CA LEU A 151 0.07 24.41 -11.13
C LEU A 151 1.20 24.29 -12.19
N LEU A 152 1.19 23.20 -12.97
CA LEU A 152 2.18 22.95 -14.02
C LEU A 152 2.10 23.96 -15.14
N PHE A 153 0.87 24.37 -15.55
CA PHE A 153 0.68 25.40 -16.57
C PHE A 153 1.19 26.76 -16.09
N HIS A 154 0.90 27.14 -14.85
CA HIS A 154 1.43 28.37 -14.27
C HIS A 154 2.98 28.36 -14.23
N ARG A 155 3.57 27.21 -13.88
CA ARG A 155 5.04 27.04 -13.89
C ARG A 155 5.62 27.19 -15.30
N TYR A 156 4.99 26.55 -16.29
CA TYR A 156 5.36 26.69 -17.70
C TYR A 156 5.35 28.16 -18.14
N GLN A 157 4.30 28.89 -17.84
CA GLN A 157 4.19 30.31 -18.19
C GLN A 157 5.26 31.15 -17.46
N TYR A 158 5.41 30.95 -16.14
CA TYR A 158 6.31 31.75 -15.32
C TYR A 158 7.77 31.61 -15.76
N PHE A 159 8.20 30.38 -16.09
CA PHE A 159 9.55 30.08 -16.54
C PHE A 159 9.68 30.04 -18.08
N HIS A 160 8.69 30.48 -18.82
CA HIS A 160 8.71 30.53 -20.29
C HIS A 160 9.07 29.20 -20.96
N GLY A 161 8.58 28.08 -20.40
CA GLY A 161 8.83 26.75 -20.92
C GLY A 161 10.28 26.24 -20.76
N ALA A 162 11.04 26.80 -19.82
CA ALA A 162 12.42 26.38 -19.57
C ALA A 162 12.50 24.87 -19.27
N PRO A 163 13.33 24.08 -19.98
CA PRO A 163 13.40 22.62 -19.83
C PRO A 163 13.83 22.15 -18.44
N ASP A 164 14.72 22.91 -17.78
CA ASP A 164 15.25 22.60 -16.44
C ASP A 164 14.23 22.89 -15.31
N LYS A 165 13.05 23.39 -15.64
CA LYS A 165 11.96 23.68 -14.69
C LYS A 165 10.84 22.64 -14.70
N GLY A 166 11.00 21.54 -15.44
CA GLY A 166 10.13 20.38 -15.35
C GLY A 166 10.14 19.75 -13.96
N MET A 167 9.09 18.97 -13.66
CA MET A 167 8.86 18.39 -12.34
C MET A 167 8.95 16.87 -12.40
N ILE A 168 9.45 16.24 -11.31
CA ILE A 168 9.37 14.79 -11.08
C ILE A 168 8.12 14.53 -10.26
N ILE A 169 7.20 13.70 -10.78
CA ILE A 169 5.87 13.46 -10.20
C ILE A 169 5.79 12.00 -9.77
N MET A 170 5.59 11.77 -8.47
CA MET A 170 5.60 10.44 -7.84
C MET A 170 4.32 10.23 -7.02
N PRO A 171 3.24 9.71 -7.64
CA PRO A 171 2.02 9.37 -6.93
C PRO A 171 2.24 8.15 -6.02
N CYS A 172 1.64 8.16 -4.81
CA CYS A 172 1.67 7.07 -3.83
C CYS A 172 0.29 6.46 -3.58
N GLU A 173 -0.68 6.73 -4.43
CA GLU A 173 -2.02 6.16 -4.36
C GLU A 173 -1.97 4.65 -4.64
N LEU A 174 -2.82 3.87 -3.95
CA LEU A 174 -2.89 2.40 -4.08
C LEU A 174 -3.60 1.96 -5.37
N ILE A 175 -3.12 2.46 -6.50
CA ILE A 175 -3.57 2.13 -7.86
C ILE A 175 -2.41 1.46 -8.57
N PHE A 176 -2.65 0.31 -9.19
CA PHE A 176 -1.62 -0.34 -10.02
C PHE A 176 -1.22 0.58 -11.19
N LEU A 177 0.09 0.81 -11.34
CA LEU A 177 0.64 1.77 -12.29
C LEU A 177 0.04 3.19 -12.15
N ASN A 178 -0.05 3.67 -10.92
CA ASN A 178 -0.66 4.95 -10.55
C ASN A 178 -0.14 6.14 -11.37
N GLY A 179 1.15 6.18 -11.70
CA GLY A 179 1.76 7.21 -12.52
C GLY A 179 1.23 7.23 -13.95
N HIS A 180 1.00 6.06 -14.55
CA HIS A 180 0.41 5.96 -15.89
C HIS A 180 -1.01 6.52 -15.88
N ARG A 181 -1.81 6.15 -14.85
CA ARG A 181 -3.17 6.68 -14.69
C ARG A 181 -3.19 8.19 -14.46
N LEU A 182 -2.27 8.72 -13.64
CA LEU A 182 -2.15 10.16 -13.41
C LEU A 182 -1.76 10.89 -14.70
N LYS A 183 -0.79 10.37 -15.46
CA LYS A 183 -0.35 10.91 -16.75
C LYS A 183 -1.50 11.00 -17.75
N GLU A 184 -2.34 9.96 -17.83
CA GLU A 184 -3.57 9.97 -18.63
C GLU A 184 -4.52 11.09 -18.21
N CYS A 185 -4.81 11.23 -16.91
CA CYS A 185 -5.67 12.29 -16.39
C CYS A 185 -5.11 13.69 -16.72
N ILE A 186 -3.80 13.90 -16.59
CA ILE A 186 -3.15 15.17 -16.95
C ILE A 186 -3.38 15.50 -18.43
N TYR A 187 -3.16 14.56 -19.34
CA TYR A 187 -3.43 14.78 -20.76
C TYR A 187 -4.91 15.04 -21.05
N GLN A 188 -5.83 14.35 -20.36
CA GLN A 188 -7.27 14.60 -20.50
C GLN A 188 -7.62 16.04 -20.09
N TYR A 189 -7.02 16.58 -19.01
CA TYR A 189 -7.23 17.98 -18.61
C TYR A 189 -6.57 18.97 -19.56
N ILE A 190 -5.38 18.69 -20.09
CA ILE A 190 -4.73 19.54 -21.10
C ILE A 190 -5.64 19.66 -22.34
N GLU A 191 -6.25 18.55 -22.77
CA GLU A 191 -7.19 18.57 -23.90
C GLU A 191 -8.52 19.27 -23.55
N LEU A 192 -9.09 18.99 -22.37
CA LEU A 192 -10.34 19.61 -21.91
C LEU A 192 -10.22 21.14 -21.86
N TRP A 193 -9.08 21.64 -21.39
CA TRP A 193 -8.84 23.07 -21.18
C TRP A 193 -8.09 23.74 -22.33
N LYS A 194 -8.06 23.11 -23.50
CA LYS A 194 -7.35 23.61 -24.68
C LYS A 194 -7.65 25.08 -25.01
N ASP A 195 -8.92 25.47 -24.94
CA ASP A 195 -9.33 26.84 -25.24
C ASP A 195 -8.91 27.81 -24.13
N ASP A 196 -8.95 27.37 -22.86
CA ASP A 196 -8.48 28.17 -21.72
C ASP A 196 -6.95 28.37 -21.75
N LEU A 197 -6.20 27.37 -22.20
CA LEU A 197 -4.74 27.42 -22.37
C LEU A 197 -4.35 28.30 -23.58
N GLY A 198 -5.24 28.50 -24.54
CA GLY A 198 -5.10 29.41 -25.67
C GLY A 198 -3.85 29.11 -26.52
N SER A 199 -3.07 30.18 -26.85
CA SER A 199 -1.85 30.05 -27.65
C SER A 199 -0.75 29.16 -27.01
N ASP A 200 -0.78 29.00 -25.69
CA ASP A 200 0.21 28.23 -24.94
C ASP A 200 -0.07 26.72 -24.94
N TYR A 201 -1.27 26.29 -25.36
CA TYR A 201 -1.69 24.89 -25.32
C TYR A 201 -0.65 23.92 -25.89
N LYS A 202 -0.18 24.18 -27.13
CA LYS A 202 0.78 23.28 -27.76
C LYS A 202 2.13 23.30 -27.05
N GLY A 203 2.66 24.48 -26.75
CA GLY A 203 3.93 24.63 -26.06
C GLY A 203 3.92 24.00 -24.67
N PHE A 204 2.83 24.16 -23.90
CA PHE A 204 2.68 23.54 -22.61
C PHE A 204 2.60 21.99 -22.70
N LYS A 205 1.83 21.47 -23.65
CA LYS A 205 1.71 20.04 -23.87
C LYS A 205 3.05 19.41 -24.21
N ASP A 206 3.79 20.04 -25.14
CA ASP A 206 5.15 19.59 -25.54
C ASP A 206 6.11 19.69 -24.35
N TRP A 207 6.12 20.80 -23.61
CA TRP A 207 6.95 20.96 -22.40
C TRP A 207 6.65 19.92 -21.31
N PHE A 208 5.36 19.65 -21.04
CA PHE A 208 4.98 18.61 -20.10
C PHE A 208 5.48 17.23 -20.53
N THR A 209 5.33 16.91 -21.82
CA THR A 209 5.74 15.61 -22.38
C THR A 209 7.26 15.41 -22.29
N ASP A 210 8.04 16.45 -22.59
CA ASP A 210 9.48 16.34 -22.74
C ASP A 210 10.25 16.58 -21.43
N ASN A 211 9.71 17.40 -20.52
CA ASN A 211 10.44 17.89 -19.36
C ASN A 211 9.82 17.52 -18.01
N CYS A 212 8.58 17.03 -17.95
CA CYS A 212 8.02 16.49 -16.73
C CYS A 212 8.13 14.95 -16.70
N PHE A 213 8.47 14.41 -15.53
CA PHE A 213 8.81 13.02 -15.33
C PHE A 213 7.79 12.36 -14.42
N VAL A 214 6.79 11.68 -15.00
CA VAL A 214 5.74 11.00 -14.23
C VAL A 214 6.17 9.57 -13.99
N CYS A 215 6.50 9.26 -12.74
CA CYS A 215 6.89 7.94 -12.26
C CYS A 215 5.66 7.15 -11.82
N ALA A 216 5.66 5.83 -11.99
CA ALA A 216 4.71 4.96 -11.31
C ALA A 216 5.33 4.45 -10.00
N THR A 217 4.52 4.26 -8.94
CA THR A 217 5.09 3.84 -7.67
C THR A 217 4.25 2.79 -6.94
N LEU A 218 4.96 1.88 -6.26
CA LEU A 218 4.40 0.92 -5.33
C LEU A 218 4.89 1.26 -3.93
N VAL A 219 3.97 1.53 -3.03
CA VAL A 219 4.28 1.81 -1.62
C VAL A 219 3.80 0.68 -0.72
N ASP A 220 4.57 0.42 0.34
CA ASP A 220 4.20 -0.57 1.36
C ASP A 220 4.73 -0.17 2.73
N ARG A 221 3.85 0.22 3.61
CA ARG A 221 4.03 0.45 5.04
C ARG A 221 2.68 0.42 5.73
N ILE A 222 2.53 -0.32 6.81
CA ILE A 222 1.33 -0.27 7.65
C ILE A 222 1.42 0.96 8.56
N VAL A 223 0.41 1.83 8.46
CA VAL A 223 0.31 3.06 9.23
C VAL A 223 -1.04 3.10 9.95
N PRO A 224 -1.11 2.61 11.21
CA PRO A 224 -2.34 2.68 12.01
C PRO A 224 -2.81 4.11 12.29
N GLY A 225 -1.90 5.08 12.25
CA GLY A 225 -2.20 6.50 12.41
C GLY A 225 -2.03 7.01 13.83
N PHE A 226 -2.91 7.93 14.28
CA PHE A 226 -2.80 8.55 15.59
C PHE A 226 -3.10 7.57 16.73
N PRO A 227 -2.20 7.43 17.74
CA PRO A 227 -2.29 6.41 18.78
C PRO A 227 -3.24 6.82 19.92
N ARG A 228 -4.54 6.81 19.67
CA ARG A 228 -5.56 7.31 20.62
C ARG A 228 -5.51 6.64 22.00
N GLU A 229 -5.24 5.34 22.01
CA GLU A 229 -5.28 4.52 23.24
C GLU A 229 -4.12 4.82 24.20
N ASN A 230 -2.93 5.13 23.66
CA ASN A 230 -1.71 5.33 24.47
C ASN A 230 -1.02 6.68 24.23
N ILE A 231 -1.73 7.66 23.67
CA ILE A 231 -1.16 8.99 23.41
C ILE A 231 -0.59 9.67 24.64
N SER A 232 -1.23 9.51 25.81
CA SER A 232 -0.77 10.11 27.05
C SER A 232 0.61 9.58 27.48
N GLU A 233 0.85 8.29 27.32
CA GLU A 233 2.14 7.66 27.62
C GLU A 233 3.23 8.14 26.65
N ILE A 234 2.91 8.20 25.36
CA ILE A 234 3.82 8.69 24.32
C ILE A 234 4.19 10.15 24.61
N GLN A 235 3.22 11.01 24.90
CA GLN A 235 3.45 12.42 25.19
C GLN A 235 4.31 12.62 26.45
N GLN A 236 4.15 11.77 27.47
CA GLN A 236 5.04 11.79 28.64
C GLN A 236 6.47 11.39 28.27
N GLN A 237 6.64 10.36 27.43
CA GLN A 237 7.94 9.89 26.99
C GLN A 237 8.69 10.92 26.16
N ILE A 238 8.00 11.61 25.24
CA ILE A 238 8.60 12.66 24.39
C ILE A 238 8.71 14.01 25.12
N CYS A 239 8.07 14.19 26.27
CA CYS A 239 7.99 15.42 27.04
C CYS A 239 7.31 16.61 26.32
N TYR A 240 6.44 16.32 25.34
CA TYR A 240 5.68 17.32 24.61
C TYR A 240 4.20 16.92 24.46
N LYS A 241 3.33 17.95 24.42
CA LYS A 241 1.97 17.78 23.90
C LYS A 241 2.03 17.83 22.39
N ASP A 242 1.93 16.66 21.75
CA ASP A 242 1.95 16.48 20.29
C ASP A 242 0.62 15.88 19.82
N ASN A 243 -0.15 16.66 19.07
CA ASN A 243 -1.45 16.26 18.57
C ASN A 243 -1.37 15.59 17.18
N LEU A 244 -0.17 15.45 16.65
CA LEU A 244 0.12 14.93 15.32
C LEU A 244 0.95 13.64 15.33
N VAL A 245 1.12 13.01 16.50
CA VAL A 245 1.84 11.72 16.59
C VAL A 245 1.27 10.73 15.59
N VAL A 246 2.16 10.04 14.88
CA VAL A 246 1.78 8.96 13.95
C VAL A 246 2.46 7.67 14.38
N LYS A 247 1.71 6.57 14.42
CA LYS A 247 2.26 5.21 14.55
C LYS A 247 2.41 4.59 13.18
N ALA A 248 3.52 3.90 12.96
CA ALA A 248 3.75 3.09 11.78
C ALA A 248 4.61 1.87 12.13
N GLU A 249 4.59 0.86 11.25
CA GLU A 249 5.55 -0.25 11.35
C GLU A 249 6.96 0.20 10.95
N THR A 250 7.97 -0.56 11.37
CA THR A 250 9.38 -0.32 10.99
C THR A 250 9.62 -0.61 9.51
N PHE A 251 8.97 -1.65 8.96
CA PHE A 251 9.07 -1.97 7.54
C PHE A 251 8.58 -0.83 6.66
N HIS A 252 9.28 -0.61 5.57
CA HIS A 252 8.89 0.31 4.51
C HIS A 252 9.46 -0.20 3.18
N LEU A 253 8.69 -0.01 2.11
CA LEU A 253 9.14 -0.28 0.75
C LEU A 253 8.55 0.76 -0.18
N TRP A 254 9.39 1.42 -0.95
CA TRP A 254 8.97 2.28 -2.05
C TRP A 254 9.66 1.82 -3.34
N VAL A 255 8.90 1.23 -4.24
CA VAL A 255 9.38 0.92 -5.58
C VAL A 255 8.95 2.06 -6.50
N ILE A 256 9.88 2.66 -7.20
CA ILE A 256 9.64 3.78 -8.11
C ILE A 256 10.07 3.34 -9.51
N GLU A 257 9.10 3.13 -10.39
CA GLU A 257 9.35 2.98 -11.82
C GLU A 257 9.66 4.37 -12.39
N LYS A 258 10.83 4.52 -12.97
CA LYS A 258 11.26 5.77 -13.59
C LYS A 258 10.30 6.21 -14.71
N ALA A 259 10.21 7.50 -14.98
CA ALA A 259 9.50 8.00 -16.14
C ALA A 259 10.18 7.54 -17.46
N GLU A 260 9.40 7.44 -18.53
CA GLU A 260 9.87 6.99 -19.85
C GLU A 260 11.06 7.82 -20.38
N ASN A 261 11.03 9.14 -20.14
CA ASN A 261 12.03 10.13 -20.59
C ASN A 261 13.15 10.40 -19.57
N MET A 262 13.40 9.46 -18.63
CA MET A 262 14.44 9.56 -17.60
C MET A 262 15.14 8.20 -17.44
N THR A 263 16.40 8.16 -17.00
CA THR A 263 17.07 6.91 -16.61
C THR A 263 16.97 6.67 -15.11
N VAL A 264 17.25 5.43 -14.69
CA VAL A 264 17.32 5.05 -13.27
C VAL A 264 18.38 5.88 -12.54
N GLU A 265 19.55 6.04 -13.14
CA GLU A 265 20.68 6.78 -12.56
C GLU A 265 20.32 8.27 -12.36
N GLN A 266 19.67 8.89 -13.35
CA GLN A 266 19.21 10.28 -13.23
C GLN A 266 18.25 10.45 -12.05
N LEU A 267 17.27 9.54 -11.89
CA LEU A 267 16.35 9.62 -10.77
C LEU A 267 17.05 9.33 -9.43
N GLN A 268 18.02 8.41 -9.40
CA GLN A 268 18.84 8.14 -8.22
C GLN A 268 19.71 9.33 -7.79
N GLU A 269 20.18 10.13 -8.71
CA GLU A 269 20.92 11.38 -8.42
C GLU A 269 19.98 12.46 -7.86
N GLU A 270 18.79 12.60 -8.44
CA GLU A 270 17.79 13.57 -7.98
C GLU A 270 17.15 13.17 -6.64
N PHE A 271 16.92 11.87 -6.41
CA PHE A 271 16.28 11.33 -5.22
C PHE A 271 17.12 10.21 -4.57
N PRO A 272 18.16 10.55 -3.80
CA PRO A 272 19.21 9.63 -3.36
C PRO A 272 18.83 8.76 -2.15
N ALA A 273 17.59 8.26 -2.08
CA ALA A 273 17.09 7.48 -0.95
C ALA A 273 17.87 6.18 -0.71
N HIS A 274 18.39 5.55 -1.77
CA HIS A 274 19.26 4.38 -1.69
C HIS A 274 20.56 4.65 -0.90
N LYS A 275 21.10 5.87 -0.99
CA LYS A 275 22.30 6.29 -0.22
C LYS A 275 22.00 6.50 1.25
N ALA A 276 20.74 6.72 1.62
CA ALA A 276 20.30 6.84 3.01
C ALA A 276 20.06 5.49 3.71
N GLY A 277 20.25 4.37 3.00
CA GLY A 277 20.01 3.02 3.52
C GLY A 277 18.52 2.72 3.73
N LEU A 278 17.66 3.32 2.89
CA LEU A 278 16.23 3.11 2.91
C LEU A 278 15.83 2.07 1.86
N HIS A 279 14.75 1.33 2.13
CA HIS A 279 14.19 0.37 1.18
C HIS A 279 13.38 1.11 0.11
N VAL A 280 14.08 1.94 -0.65
CA VAL A 280 13.57 2.68 -1.81
C VAL A 280 14.30 2.15 -3.04
N LEU A 281 13.56 1.51 -3.93
CA LEU A 281 14.08 0.89 -5.14
C LEU A 281 13.63 1.70 -6.36
N ILE A 282 14.57 2.18 -7.13
CA ILE A 282 14.29 2.83 -8.42
C ILE A 282 14.56 1.80 -9.54
N THR A 283 13.59 1.59 -10.42
CA THR A 283 13.60 0.51 -11.43
C THR A 283 13.05 0.98 -12.78
N ASP A 284 13.32 0.22 -13.82
CA ASP A 284 12.70 0.40 -15.14
C ASP A 284 11.27 -0.16 -15.21
N ASN A 285 10.90 -1.07 -14.27
CA ASN A 285 9.60 -1.76 -14.30
C ASN A 285 9.18 -2.18 -12.90
N GLU A 286 8.05 -1.66 -12.39
CA GLU A 286 7.52 -2.01 -11.07
C GLU A 286 6.75 -3.34 -11.03
N LYS A 287 6.28 -3.85 -12.18
CA LYS A 287 5.38 -5.02 -12.26
C LYS A 287 5.89 -6.26 -11.51
N PRO A 288 7.19 -6.65 -11.63
CA PRO A 288 7.71 -7.79 -10.87
C PRO A 288 7.63 -7.60 -9.35
N TYR A 289 7.80 -6.39 -8.87
CA TYR A 289 7.75 -6.05 -7.45
C TYR A 289 6.31 -5.98 -6.93
N HIS A 290 5.38 -5.50 -7.77
CA HIS A 290 3.95 -5.59 -7.49
C HIS A 290 3.51 -7.06 -7.39
N ALA A 291 3.90 -7.90 -8.36
CA ALA A 291 3.64 -9.33 -8.32
C ALA A 291 4.23 -9.97 -7.05
N ARG A 292 5.48 -9.64 -6.68
CA ARG A 292 6.13 -10.10 -5.44
C ARG A 292 5.30 -9.75 -4.21
N LYS A 293 4.84 -8.48 -4.09
CA LYS A 293 4.02 -8.04 -2.96
C LYS A 293 2.70 -8.80 -2.89
N VAL A 294 1.99 -8.92 -4.00
CA VAL A 294 0.70 -9.63 -4.05
C VAL A 294 0.90 -11.10 -3.70
N THR A 295 1.90 -11.74 -4.26
CA THR A 295 2.16 -13.18 -4.09
C THR A 295 2.72 -13.52 -2.71
N LEU A 296 3.74 -12.81 -2.21
CA LEU A 296 4.45 -13.20 -0.98
C LEU A 296 3.93 -12.53 0.30
N LEU A 297 3.11 -11.47 0.18
CA LEU A 297 2.48 -10.85 1.35
C LEU A 297 0.99 -11.13 1.39
N ASN A 298 0.27 -10.79 0.31
CA ASN A 298 -1.19 -10.88 0.32
C ASN A 298 -1.69 -12.32 0.15
N GLY A 299 -1.00 -13.15 -0.64
CA GLY A 299 -1.33 -14.57 -0.84
C GLY A 299 -1.29 -15.37 0.47
N PRO A 300 -0.15 -15.44 1.19
CA PRO A 300 -0.08 -16.14 2.46
C PRO A 300 -1.12 -15.67 3.49
N HIS A 301 -1.42 -14.37 3.58
CA HIS A 301 -2.49 -13.85 4.41
C HIS A 301 -3.86 -14.45 4.08
N THR A 302 -4.15 -14.58 2.78
CA THR A 302 -5.46 -15.08 2.31
C THR A 302 -5.70 -16.52 2.71
N VAL A 303 -4.70 -17.40 2.60
CA VAL A 303 -4.82 -18.82 2.91
C VAL A 303 -4.55 -19.14 4.38
N LEU A 304 -3.68 -18.36 5.05
CA LEU A 304 -3.41 -18.49 6.48
C LEU A 304 -4.66 -18.23 7.33
N SER A 305 -5.38 -17.15 7.00
CA SER A 305 -6.43 -16.62 7.89
C SER A 305 -7.54 -17.62 8.15
N PRO A 306 -8.16 -18.31 7.17
CA PRO A 306 -9.16 -19.33 7.44
C PRO A 306 -8.59 -20.56 8.15
N VAL A 307 -7.35 -20.94 7.86
CA VAL A 307 -6.67 -22.07 8.54
C VAL A 307 -6.47 -21.75 10.03
N ALA A 308 -5.97 -20.56 10.35
CA ALA A 308 -5.78 -20.10 11.71
C ALA A 308 -7.13 -20.00 12.46
N TYR A 309 -8.10 -19.31 11.86
CA TYR A 309 -9.42 -19.10 12.46
C TYR A 309 -10.11 -20.43 12.80
N LEU A 310 -10.17 -21.36 11.84
CA LEU A 310 -10.79 -22.68 12.05
C LEU A 310 -10.00 -23.58 13.00
N SER A 311 -8.74 -23.23 13.29
CA SER A 311 -7.91 -23.86 14.33
C SER A 311 -8.02 -23.18 15.71
N GLY A 312 -8.89 -22.19 15.88
CA GLY A 312 -9.10 -21.48 17.15
C GLY A 312 -8.13 -20.33 17.40
N ILE A 313 -7.45 -19.81 16.36
CA ILE A 313 -6.47 -18.72 16.48
C ILE A 313 -7.01 -17.48 15.75
N ASP A 314 -7.11 -16.37 16.46
CA ASP A 314 -7.76 -15.16 15.98
C ASP A 314 -6.78 -14.07 15.48
N ILE A 315 -5.47 -14.19 15.81
CA ILE A 315 -4.46 -13.18 15.52
C ILE A 315 -3.38 -13.75 14.62
N VAL A 316 -2.98 -13.00 13.59
CA VAL A 316 -1.95 -13.41 12.61
C VAL A 316 -0.63 -13.75 13.28
N ARG A 317 -0.16 -12.92 14.23
CA ARG A 317 1.07 -13.17 15.00
C ARG A 317 1.06 -14.54 15.66
N ASP A 318 -0.03 -14.86 16.36
CA ASP A 318 -0.16 -16.10 17.12
C ASP A 318 -0.23 -17.31 16.18
N ALA A 319 -0.82 -17.14 14.99
CA ALA A 319 -0.81 -18.16 13.94
C ALA A 319 0.60 -18.42 13.39
N CYS A 320 1.39 -17.37 13.14
CA CYS A 320 2.77 -17.50 12.68
C CYS A 320 3.67 -18.19 13.72
N GLN A 321 3.46 -17.92 15.00
CA GLN A 321 4.21 -18.52 16.11
C GLN A 321 3.72 -19.93 16.49
N HIS A 322 2.56 -20.36 16.00
CA HIS A 322 2.02 -21.68 16.29
C HIS A 322 2.88 -22.77 15.59
N PRO A 323 3.31 -23.83 16.31
CA PRO A 323 4.31 -24.79 15.79
C PRO A 323 3.85 -25.60 14.56
N VAL A 324 2.55 -25.72 14.32
CA VAL A 324 1.98 -26.39 13.13
C VAL A 324 1.64 -25.37 12.04
N ILE A 325 0.89 -24.33 12.40
CA ILE A 325 0.42 -23.33 11.41
C ILE A 325 1.58 -22.50 10.89
N GLY A 326 2.60 -22.16 11.71
CA GLY A 326 3.81 -21.50 11.25
C GLY A 326 4.56 -22.29 10.17
N LYS A 327 4.61 -23.64 10.28
CA LYS A 327 5.18 -24.48 9.21
C LYS A 327 4.33 -24.48 7.94
N TYR A 328 3.01 -24.45 8.08
CA TYR A 328 2.10 -24.31 6.93
C TYR A 328 2.32 -22.99 6.18
N ILE A 329 2.42 -21.88 6.91
CA ILE A 329 2.72 -20.58 6.31
C ILE A 329 4.05 -20.60 5.57
N HIS A 330 5.10 -21.14 6.22
CA HIS A 330 6.42 -21.28 5.62
C HIS A 330 6.36 -22.10 4.32
N LYS A 331 5.69 -23.25 4.33
CA LYS A 331 5.49 -24.07 3.13
C LYS A 331 4.83 -23.28 2.00
N VAL A 332 3.70 -22.62 2.28
CA VAL A 332 2.96 -21.84 1.27
C VAL A 332 3.84 -20.72 0.71
N GLN A 333 4.51 -19.97 1.56
CA GLN A 333 5.25 -18.78 1.16
C GLN A 333 6.57 -19.10 0.46
N PHE A 334 7.40 -19.98 1.03
CA PHE A 334 8.77 -20.26 0.54
C PHE A 334 8.85 -21.42 -0.46
N GLU A 335 8.04 -22.47 -0.26
CA GLU A 335 8.15 -23.68 -1.08
C GLU A 335 7.17 -23.66 -2.27
N GLU A 336 6.07 -22.92 -2.16
CA GLU A 336 5.06 -22.86 -3.21
C GLU A 336 5.04 -21.49 -3.92
N LEU A 337 4.64 -20.40 -3.26
CA LEU A 337 4.44 -19.09 -3.89
C LEU A 337 5.75 -18.46 -4.39
N MET A 338 6.82 -18.52 -3.61
CA MET A 338 8.11 -17.96 -4.02
C MET A 338 8.64 -18.60 -5.31
N GLN A 339 8.30 -19.87 -5.59
CA GLN A 339 8.70 -20.59 -6.79
C GLN A 339 7.99 -20.11 -8.07
N THR A 340 7.03 -19.21 -7.94
CA THR A 340 6.20 -18.70 -9.05
C THR A 340 6.64 -17.33 -9.56
N LEU A 341 7.66 -16.73 -8.94
CA LEU A 341 8.16 -15.40 -9.24
C LEU A 341 9.50 -15.44 -9.99
N ASP A 342 9.77 -14.42 -10.81
CA ASP A 342 10.94 -14.31 -11.69
C ASP A 342 11.95 -13.24 -11.23
N LEU A 343 11.96 -12.90 -9.93
CA LEU A 343 12.98 -12.04 -9.33
C LEU A 343 14.13 -12.88 -8.77
N PRO A 344 15.32 -12.28 -8.50
CA PRO A 344 16.44 -12.96 -7.86
C PRO A 344 16.03 -13.66 -6.56
N GLN A 345 16.52 -14.88 -6.36
CA GLN A 345 16.10 -15.72 -5.23
C GLN A 345 16.46 -15.12 -3.87
N ASP A 346 17.58 -14.44 -3.76
CA ASP A 346 18.01 -13.73 -2.56
C ASP A 346 17.07 -12.55 -2.21
N GLU A 347 16.63 -11.80 -3.20
CA GLU A 347 15.64 -10.74 -3.02
C GLU A 347 14.26 -11.30 -2.60
N LEU A 348 13.83 -12.40 -3.20
CA LEU A 348 12.57 -13.07 -2.84
C LEU A 348 12.64 -13.63 -1.44
N GLN A 349 13.75 -14.29 -1.07
CA GLN A 349 13.98 -14.84 0.26
C GLN A 349 13.98 -13.75 1.34
N GLN A 350 14.67 -12.63 1.08
CA GLN A 350 14.70 -11.51 2.00
C GLN A 350 13.30 -10.92 2.18
N PHE A 351 12.60 -10.64 1.10
CA PHE A 351 11.25 -10.08 1.16
C PHE A 351 10.26 -11.00 1.89
N ALA A 352 10.31 -12.32 1.63
CA ALA A 352 9.47 -13.29 2.30
C ALA A 352 9.77 -13.34 3.82
N SER A 353 11.05 -13.26 4.21
CA SER A 353 11.46 -13.18 5.60
C SER A 353 10.97 -11.91 6.29
N ASP A 354 11.10 -10.75 5.62
CA ASP A 354 10.60 -9.47 6.12
C ASP A 354 9.08 -9.51 6.33
N VAL A 355 8.35 -10.17 5.43
CA VAL A 355 6.89 -10.35 5.55
C VAL A 355 6.55 -11.19 6.78
N LEU A 356 7.28 -12.28 7.07
CA LEU A 356 7.06 -13.05 8.29
C LEU A 356 7.35 -12.24 9.56
N GLU A 357 8.42 -11.44 9.58
CA GLU A 357 8.67 -10.54 10.71
C GLU A 357 7.53 -9.53 10.92
N ARG A 358 6.93 -9.03 9.84
CA ARG A 358 5.73 -8.15 9.90
C ARG A 358 4.51 -8.87 10.47
N PHE A 359 4.29 -10.12 10.06
CA PHE A 359 3.18 -10.94 10.58
C PHE A 359 3.35 -11.21 12.09
N GLU A 360 4.58 -11.36 12.55
CA GLU A 360 4.93 -11.57 13.95
C GLU A 360 5.08 -10.27 14.77
N ASN A 361 4.70 -9.10 14.23
CA ASN A 361 4.84 -7.82 14.91
C ASN A 361 4.13 -7.82 16.28
N PRO A 362 4.88 -7.66 17.41
CA PRO A 362 4.30 -7.77 18.75
C PRO A 362 3.42 -6.57 19.15
N PHE A 363 3.45 -5.49 18.36
CA PHE A 363 2.69 -4.27 18.63
C PHE A 363 1.38 -4.19 17.85
N VAL A 364 1.03 -5.21 17.06
CA VAL A 364 -0.18 -5.23 16.23
C VAL A 364 -0.94 -6.54 16.43
N ASP A 365 -2.17 -6.46 16.91
CA ASP A 365 -3.09 -7.59 16.98
C ASP A 365 -3.96 -7.65 15.72
N HIS A 366 -3.34 -8.09 14.61
CA HIS A 366 -4.01 -8.19 13.32
C HIS A 366 -5.00 -9.35 13.34
N GLN A 367 -6.29 -9.04 13.37
CA GLN A 367 -7.37 -10.04 13.42
C GLN A 367 -7.49 -10.77 12.08
N VAL A 368 -7.44 -12.10 12.09
CA VAL A 368 -7.58 -12.91 10.87
C VAL A 368 -8.96 -12.71 10.21
N THR A 369 -9.99 -12.41 10.98
CA THR A 369 -11.34 -12.15 10.48
C THR A 369 -11.41 -10.91 9.58
N SER A 370 -10.59 -9.89 9.84
CA SER A 370 -10.51 -8.70 8.99
C SER A 370 -9.92 -9.01 7.60
N ILE A 371 -9.07 -10.04 7.53
CA ILE A 371 -8.46 -10.50 6.27
C ILE A 371 -9.46 -11.39 5.51
N MET A 372 -10.31 -12.14 6.20
CA MET A 372 -11.22 -13.12 5.63
C MET A 372 -12.46 -12.53 4.93
N LEU A 373 -12.66 -11.21 5.00
CA LEU A 373 -13.72 -10.55 4.22
C LEU A 373 -13.46 -10.71 2.71
N ASN A 374 -14.47 -11.11 1.95
CA ASN A 374 -14.38 -11.32 0.50
C ASN A 374 -13.23 -12.27 0.12
N SER A 375 -13.17 -13.47 0.72
CA SER A 375 -12.03 -14.38 0.54
C SER A 375 -11.91 -14.93 -0.88
N PHE A 376 -13.01 -15.17 -1.59
CA PHE A 376 -12.96 -15.72 -2.96
C PHE A 376 -12.32 -14.78 -3.97
N PRO A 377 -12.72 -13.50 -4.10
CA PRO A 377 -12.03 -12.55 -4.97
C PRO A 377 -10.55 -12.34 -4.59
N LYS A 378 -10.23 -12.44 -3.30
CA LYS A 378 -8.82 -12.35 -2.85
C LYS A 378 -8.02 -13.57 -3.29
N TYR A 379 -8.57 -14.78 -3.15
CA TYR A 379 -7.88 -15.99 -3.62
C TYR A 379 -7.70 -15.98 -5.13
N GLU A 380 -8.71 -15.54 -5.87
CA GLU A 380 -8.68 -15.40 -7.34
C GLU A 380 -7.52 -14.51 -7.79
N THR A 381 -7.38 -13.33 -7.16
CA THR A 381 -6.37 -12.34 -7.59
C THR A 381 -4.97 -12.59 -7.01
N ARG A 382 -4.85 -13.26 -5.85
CA ARG A 382 -3.59 -13.36 -5.10
C ARG A 382 -2.93 -14.72 -5.17
N ASP A 383 -3.72 -15.79 -5.18
CA ASP A 383 -3.24 -17.17 -5.00
C ASP A 383 -3.43 -18.04 -6.26
N LEU A 384 -4.55 -17.89 -6.95
CA LEU A 384 -4.84 -18.67 -8.15
C LEU A 384 -3.83 -18.48 -9.28
N PRO A 385 -3.31 -17.28 -9.57
CA PRO A 385 -2.23 -17.11 -10.55
C PRO A 385 -0.97 -17.89 -10.15
N GLY A 386 -0.57 -17.81 -8.89
CA GLY A 386 0.56 -18.56 -8.36
C GLY A 386 0.35 -20.09 -8.44
N LEU A 387 -0.85 -20.57 -8.10
CA LEU A 387 -1.21 -21.98 -8.23
C LEU A 387 -1.03 -22.50 -9.67
N LYS A 388 -1.49 -21.74 -10.65
CA LYS A 388 -1.35 -22.11 -12.07
C LYS A 388 0.09 -22.11 -12.53
N ILE A 389 0.86 -21.07 -12.20
CA ILE A 389 2.29 -20.98 -12.53
C ILE A 389 3.07 -22.12 -11.85
N TYR A 390 2.74 -22.45 -10.60
CA TYR A 390 3.38 -23.56 -9.90
C TYR A 390 3.10 -24.89 -10.61
N LEU A 391 1.84 -25.14 -10.98
CA LEU A 391 1.46 -26.34 -11.75
C LEU A 391 2.21 -26.42 -13.09
N GLU A 392 2.32 -25.31 -13.80
CA GLU A 392 3.07 -25.25 -15.06
C GLU A 392 4.56 -25.54 -14.86
N ARG A 393 5.19 -24.94 -13.83
CA ARG A 393 6.64 -25.08 -13.57
C ARG A 393 7.02 -26.42 -12.97
N LYS A 394 6.18 -26.98 -12.10
CA LYS A 394 6.51 -28.20 -11.29
C LYS A 394 5.77 -29.46 -11.77
N GLY A 395 4.75 -29.34 -12.61
CA GLY A 395 3.92 -30.47 -13.06
C GLY A 395 3.01 -31.07 -11.97
N THR A 396 2.94 -30.44 -10.79
CA THR A 396 2.12 -30.88 -9.66
C THR A 396 1.42 -29.69 -9.03
N LEU A 397 0.27 -29.91 -8.39
CA LEU A 397 -0.45 -28.85 -7.69
C LEU A 397 0.24 -28.51 -6.34
N PRO A 398 0.28 -27.22 -5.95
CA PRO A 398 0.79 -26.79 -4.64
C PRO A 398 -0.22 -27.19 -3.53
N GLN A 399 0.18 -28.09 -2.67
CA GLN A 399 -0.70 -28.67 -1.65
C GLN A 399 -1.20 -27.63 -0.65
N GLY A 400 -0.32 -26.73 -0.22
CA GLY A 400 -0.64 -25.69 0.76
C GLY A 400 -1.66 -24.69 0.22
N LEU A 401 -1.50 -24.25 -1.03
CA LEU A 401 -2.46 -23.33 -1.66
C LEU A 401 -3.83 -23.97 -1.87
N VAL A 402 -3.86 -25.23 -2.33
CA VAL A 402 -5.15 -25.95 -2.50
C VAL A 402 -5.80 -26.24 -1.14
N PHE A 403 -5.00 -26.53 -0.10
CA PHE A 403 -5.51 -26.68 1.26
C PHE A 403 -6.10 -25.35 1.79
N GLY A 404 -5.44 -24.23 1.53
CA GLY A 404 -5.96 -22.90 1.86
C GLY A 404 -7.32 -22.62 1.21
N LEU A 405 -7.50 -23.02 -0.06
CA LEU A 405 -8.81 -22.95 -0.72
C LEU A 405 -9.84 -23.84 -0.04
N ALA A 406 -9.46 -25.06 0.37
CA ALA A 406 -10.36 -25.95 1.13
C ALA A 406 -10.75 -25.35 2.48
N ALA A 407 -9.81 -24.65 3.14
CA ALA A 407 -10.09 -23.93 4.39
C ALA A 407 -11.06 -22.76 4.18
N ILE A 408 -10.88 -21.96 3.11
CA ILE A 408 -11.84 -20.91 2.72
C ILE A 408 -13.23 -21.53 2.54
N ILE A 409 -13.37 -22.56 1.72
CA ILE A 409 -14.65 -23.22 1.43
C ILE A 409 -15.28 -23.77 2.73
N THR A 410 -14.48 -24.34 3.64
CA THR A 410 -14.94 -24.83 4.93
C THR A 410 -15.42 -23.68 5.84
N TYR A 411 -14.75 -22.54 5.86
CA TYR A 411 -15.19 -21.36 6.59
C TYR A 411 -16.59 -20.91 6.14
N TYR A 412 -16.85 -20.92 4.84
CA TYR A 412 -18.16 -20.53 4.29
C TYR A 412 -19.28 -21.56 4.54
N LYS A 413 -18.96 -22.73 5.06
CA LYS A 413 -19.97 -23.67 5.57
C LYS A 413 -20.74 -23.11 6.77
N GLY A 414 -20.11 -22.18 7.52
CA GLY A 414 -20.67 -21.69 8.77
C GLY A 414 -20.65 -22.73 9.90
N GLY A 415 -21.55 -22.58 10.85
CA GLY A 415 -21.59 -23.42 12.03
C GLY A 415 -20.78 -22.85 13.19
N ASN A 416 -20.12 -23.68 13.97
CA ASN A 416 -19.29 -23.28 15.10
C ASN A 416 -17.88 -23.87 15.01
N ARG A 417 -16.91 -23.16 15.52
CA ARG A 417 -15.57 -23.69 15.83
C ARG A 417 -15.65 -24.70 16.99
N GLU A 418 -14.56 -25.41 17.24
CA GLU A 418 -14.45 -26.38 18.34
C GLU A 418 -14.66 -25.73 19.73
N ASP A 419 -14.27 -24.44 19.87
CA ASP A 419 -14.46 -23.65 21.09
C ASP A 419 -15.91 -23.12 21.29
N GLY A 420 -16.82 -23.43 20.36
CA GLY A 420 -18.20 -22.97 20.35
C GLY A 420 -18.45 -21.62 19.71
N THR A 421 -17.38 -20.90 19.26
CA THR A 421 -17.53 -19.62 18.58
C THR A 421 -18.23 -19.77 17.24
N ALA A 422 -19.29 -19.00 17.00
CA ALA A 422 -20.02 -19.02 15.74
C ALA A 422 -19.16 -18.55 14.56
N ILE A 423 -19.17 -19.31 13.48
CA ILE A 423 -18.52 -18.95 12.21
C ILE A 423 -19.54 -18.14 11.39
N VAL A 424 -19.23 -16.86 11.16
CA VAL A 424 -20.10 -15.92 10.44
C VAL A 424 -19.34 -15.37 9.23
N PRO A 425 -19.40 -16.05 8.06
CA PRO A 425 -18.79 -15.54 6.84
C PRO A 425 -19.44 -14.24 6.38
N ASN A 426 -18.64 -13.38 5.74
CA ASN A 426 -19.11 -12.13 5.14
C ASN A 426 -18.49 -11.94 3.76
N ASP A 427 -19.33 -12.06 2.72
CA ASP A 427 -18.97 -11.95 1.31
C ASP A 427 -20.21 -11.54 0.49
N ASP A 428 -20.08 -11.48 -0.84
CA ASP A 428 -21.20 -11.25 -1.74
C ASP A 428 -22.36 -12.24 -1.43
N PRO A 429 -23.59 -11.77 -1.21
CA PRO A 429 -24.74 -12.62 -0.90
C PRO A 429 -24.95 -13.76 -1.90
N LYS A 430 -24.67 -13.55 -3.19
CA LYS A 430 -24.82 -14.58 -4.23
C LYS A 430 -23.82 -15.73 -4.03
N ILE A 431 -22.61 -15.41 -3.63
CA ILE A 431 -21.57 -16.41 -3.30
C ILE A 431 -22.00 -17.17 -2.06
N MET A 432 -22.49 -16.47 -1.04
CA MET A 432 -22.98 -17.07 0.22
C MET A 432 -24.14 -18.05 -0.01
N ASP A 433 -25.13 -17.63 -0.78
CA ASP A 433 -26.27 -18.47 -1.13
C ASP A 433 -25.83 -19.73 -1.87
N LYS A 434 -24.92 -19.58 -2.84
CA LYS A 434 -24.41 -20.69 -3.65
C LYS A 434 -23.65 -21.71 -2.81
N LEU A 435 -22.81 -21.25 -1.89
CA LEU A 435 -22.07 -22.13 -0.99
C LEU A 435 -23.00 -22.85 -0.02
N THR A 436 -24.04 -22.20 0.46
CA THR A 436 -25.09 -22.83 1.28
C THR A 436 -25.78 -23.95 0.53
N GLU A 437 -26.17 -23.72 -0.74
CA GLU A 437 -26.75 -24.77 -1.61
C GLU A 437 -25.82 -25.98 -1.75
N LEU A 438 -24.54 -25.72 -2.04
CA LEU A 438 -23.54 -26.78 -2.25
C LEU A 438 -23.31 -27.60 -0.96
N TRP A 439 -23.17 -26.95 0.19
CA TRP A 439 -22.98 -27.63 1.46
C TRP A 439 -24.23 -28.43 1.93
N ASN A 440 -25.41 -28.01 1.52
CA ASN A 440 -26.65 -28.80 1.78
C ASN A 440 -26.67 -30.17 1.07
N THR A 441 -25.79 -30.37 0.07
CA THR A 441 -25.65 -31.68 -0.58
C THR A 441 -24.97 -32.73 0.32
N ALA A 442 -24.27 -32.33 1.36
CA ALA A 442 -23.44 -33.16 2.23
C ALA A 442 -22.39 -34.03 1.48
N ASP A 443 -22.01 -33.62 0.27
CA ASP A 443 -21.08 -34.32 -0.64
C ASP A 443 -19.93 -33.38 -1.02
N THR A 444 -18.74 -33.64 -0.49
CA THR A 444 -17.53 -32.85 -0.71
C THR A 444 -17.11 -32.79 -2.18
N ARG A 445 -17.41 -33.82 -2.97
CA ARG A 445 -17.21 -33.80 -4.42
C ARG A 445 -18.07 -32.75 -5.10
N LYS A 446 -19.34 -32.71 -4.79
CA LYS A 446 -20.27 -31.71 -5.33
C LYS A 446 -19.91 -30.31 -4.88
N VAL A 447 -19.44 -30.15 -3.64
CA VAL A 447 -18.94 -28.88 -3.12
C VAL A 447 -17.72 -28.44 -3.94
N ALA A 448 -16.72 -29.29 -4.10
CA ALA A 448 -15.50 -28.98 -4.88
C ALA A 448 -15.83 -28.64 -6.33
N GLU A 449 -16.58 -29.49 -7.03
CA GLU A 449 -16.98 -29.27 -8.42
C GLU A 449 -17.81 -28.00 -8.60
N GLY A 450 -18.75 -27.74 -7.69
CA GLY A 450 -19.63 -26.58 -7.73
C GLY A 450 -18.87 -25.28 -7.52
N VAL A 451 -17.99 -25.23 -6.52
CA VAL A 451 -17.16 -24.03 -6.24
C VAL A 451 -16.21 -23.74 -7.39
N LEU A 452 -15.51 -24.75 -7.91
CA LEU A 452 -14.57 -24.58 -9.03
C LEU A 452 -15.25 -24.23 -10.35
N ALA A 453 -16.57 -24.38 -10.46
CA ALA A 453 -17.38 -23.99 -11.61
C ALA A 453 -17.91 -22.55 -11.55
N LEU A 454 -17.74 -21.82 -10.44
CA LEU A 454 -18.24 -20.43 -10.24
C LEU A 454 -17.53 -19.45 -11.16
N LYS A 455 -18.05 -19.23 -12.36
CA LYS A 455 -17.47 -18.31 -13.34
C LYS A 455 -17.54 -16.83 -12.91
N GLU A 456 -18.50 -16.48 -12.10
CA GLU A 456 -18.63 -15.16 -11.49
C GLU A 456 -17.47 -14.83 -10.53
N VAL A 457 -16.79 -15.86 -10.00
CA VAL A 457 -15.61 -15.73 -9.14
C VAL A 457 -14.32 -15.88 -9.96
N TRP A 458 -14.22 -17.02 -10.67
CA TRP A 458 -12.96 -17.43 -11.32
C TRP A 458 -12.81 -16.94 -12.77
N HIS A 459 -13.85 -16.33 -13.37
CA HIS A 459 -13.94 -15.95 -14.79
C HIS A 459 -13.83 -17.14 -15.76
N GLU A 460 -13.68 -18.35 -15.25
CA GLU A 460 -13.55 -19.62 -15.97
C GLU A 460 -14.09 -20.80 -15.16
N ASN A 461 -14.05 -21.99 -15.71
CA ASN A 461 -14.40 -23.24 -14.99
C ASN A 461 -13.10 -23.98 -14.62
N LEU A 462 -12.66 -23.85 -13.39
CA LEU A 462 -11.39 -24.43 -12.91
C LEU A 462 -11.38 -25.96 -12.93
N ASN A 463 -12.54 -26.64 -12.90
CA ASN A 463 -12.58 -28.11 -13.09
C ASN A 463 -12.01 -28.53 -14.46
N LYS A 464 -12.06 -27.63 -15.46
CA LYS A 464 -11.61 -27.92 -16.82
C LYS A 464 -10.22 -27.35 -17.12
N THR A 465 -9.90 -26.21 -16.52
CA THR A 465 -8.69 -25.45 -16.84
C THR A 465 -7.51 -25.77 -15.95
N VAL A 466 -7.75 -26.37 -14.76
CA VAL A 466 -6.68 -26.76 -13.81
C VAL A 466 -6.75 -28.26 -13.52
N PRO A 467 -5.98 -29.09 -14.26
CA PRO A 467 -6.00 -30.54 -14.11
C PRO A 467 -5.69 -30.99 -12.68
N GLY A 468 -6.51 -31.93 -12.14
CA GLY A 468 -6.31 -32.51 -10.83
C GLY A 468 -6.80 -31.67 -9.64
N LEU A 469 -7.18 -30.40 -9.87
CA LEU A 469 -7.58 -29.48 -8.79
C LEU A 469 -8.81 -30.01 -8.04
N THR A 470 -9.83 -30.48 -8.74
CA THR A 470 -11.06 -31.03 -8.16
C THR A 470 -10.78 -32.18 -7.19
N GLU A 471 -9.92 -33.12 -7.59
CA GLU A 471 -9.59 -34.30 -6.76
C GLU A 471 -8.79 -33.90 -5.51
N MET A 472 -7.80 -33.01 -5.68
CA MET A 472 -7.01 -32.54 -4.54
C MET A 472 -7.86 -31.70 -3.57
N LEU A 473 -8.70 -30.83 -4.08
CA LEU A 473 -9.60 -30.02 -3.25
C LEU A 473 -10.58 -30.90 -2.47
N LYS A 474 -11.22 -31.88 -3.14
CA LYS A 474 -12.06 -32.86 -2.47
C LYS A 474 -11.32 -33.59 -1.36
N LYS A 475 -10.12 -34.10 -1.64
CA LYS A 475 -9.28 -34.79 -0.65
C LYS A 475 -9.05 -33.93 0.59
N HIS A 476 -8.74 -32.62 0.42
CA HIS A 476 -8.54 -31.71 1.53
C HIS A 476 -9.83 -31.40 2.30
N LEU A 477 -10.96 -31.24 1.61
CA LEU A 477 -12.26 -31.07 2.26
C LEU A 477 -12.64 -32.33 3.12
N ASP A 478 -12.44 -33.52 2.58
CA ASP A 478 -12.63 -34.77 3.32
C ASP A 478 -11.73 -34.85 4.56
N LEU A 479 -10.45 -34.48 4.41
CA LEU A 479 -9.48 -34.51 5.48
C LEU A 479 -9.86 -33.54 6.62
N ILE A 480 -10.26 -32.31 6.28
CA ILE A 480 -10.72 -31.31 7.25
C ILE A 480 -11.97 -31.77 7.98
N GLN A 481 -12.95 -32.36 7.26
CA GLN A 481 -14.17 -32.88 7.88
C GLN A 481 -13.91 -34.07 8.82
N ALA A 482 -12.96 -34.94 8.46
CA ALA A 482 -12.67 -36.14 9.22
C ALA A 482 -11.84 -35.89 10.49
N LYS A 483 -10.91 -34.95 10.45
CA LYS A 483 -9.89 -34.75 11.50
C LYS A 483 -9.96 -33.38 12.20
N GLY A 484 -10.72 -32.45 11.71
CA GLY A 484 -10.66 -31.03 12.11
C GLY A 484 -9.48 -30.30 11.45
N MET A 485 -9.48 -28.97 11.54
CA MET A 485 -8.55 -28.13 10.78
C MET A 485 -7.09 -28.36 11.20
N LEU A 486 -6.80 -28.29 12.49
CA LEU A 486 -5.41 -28.36 12.99
C LEU A 486 -4.74 -29.72 12.69
N GLU A 487 -5.48 -30.84 12.85
CA GLU A 487 -4.93 -32.16 12.54
C GLU A 487 -4.80 -32.36 11.03
N ALA A 488 -5.70 -31.77 10.23
CA ALA A 488 -5.60 -31.82 8.77
C ALA A 488 -4.35 -31.08 8.25
N VAL A 489 -3.99 -29.94 8.86
CA VAL A 489 -2.74 -29.22 8.51
C VAL A 489 -1.50 -30.09 8.71
N LYS A 490 -1.44 -30.88 9.80
CA LYS A 490 -0.30 -31.77 10.08
C LYS A 490 -0.03 -32.80 8.99
N GLU A 491 -1.03 -33.16 8.22
CA GLU A 491 -0.92 -34.17 7.16
C GLU A 491 -0.32 -33.59 5.86
N ILE A 492 -0.27 -32.26 5.75
CA ILE A 492 0.15 -31.59 4.50
C ILE A 492 1.46 -30.82 4.64
N ILE A 493 1.98 -30.65 5.87
CA ILE A 493 3.26 -29.95 6.15
C ILE A 493 4.44 -30.91 6.17
#